data_6b0e84791abdc3c96dac274e20c98782
#
_entry.id   6b0e84791abdc3c96dac274e20c98782
#
_cell.length_a   1.000
_cell.length_b   1.000
_cell.length_c   1.000
_cell.angle_alpha   90.00
_cell.angle_beta   90.00
_cell.angle_gamma   90.00
#
_symmetry.space_group_name_H-M   'P 1'
#
loop_
_entity.id
_entity.type
_entity.pdbx_description
1 polymer ?
#
loop_
_entity_poly.entity_id
_entity_poly.type
_entity_poly.pdbx_seq_one_letter_code
_entity_poly.pdbx_strand_id
1 'polypeptide(L)'
;LTPGGWLESQELYPVPHCDDDTLKPDSALELWFRDFLNAGAEARRPLTEACNLRSIYERVGFVDVHERVYKIPLNGWAKDAKLKEVGNMMELNMQMGLSAFSLGLFNRIYGLTPEQIEARYFLC
;
A
#
# COMPACT_ATOMS: atom_id res chain seq x y z
N LEU A 1 -10.32 14.19 21.16
CA LEU A 1 -11.40 14.91 20.46
C LEU A 1 -12.47 15.31 21.47
N THR A 2 -13.01 16.49 21.32
CA THR A 2 -14.15 16.94 22.12
C THR A 2 -15.45 16.34 21.57
N PRO A 3 -16.49 16.13 22.40
CA PRO A 3 -17.80 15.73 21.91
C PRO A 3 -18.29 16.65 20.79
N GLY A 4 -18.78 16.10 19.69
CA GLY A 4 -19.20 16.83 18.49
C GLY A 4 -18.05 17.20 17.53
N GLY A 5 -16.81 16.79 17.81
CA GLY A 5 -15.66 16.97 16.91
C GLY A 5 -15.67 15.97 15.76
N TRP A 6 -15.00 16.33 14.65
CA TRP A 6 -14.85 15.51 13.45
C TRP A 6 -13.45 14.90 13.37
N LEU A 7 -13.39 13.68 12.81
CA LEU A 7 -12.15 12.99 12.44
C LEU A 7 -12.24 12.61 10.97
N GLU A 8 -11.15 12.88 10.24
CA GLU A 8 -10.94 12.35 8.89
C GLU A 8 -9.63 11.57 8.88
N SER A 9 -9.66 10.38 8.30
CA SER A 9 -8.47 9.57 7.99
C SER A 9 -8.37 9.36 6.49
N GLN A 10 -7.16 9.50 5.97
CA GLN A 10 -6.81 9.16 4.59
C GLN A 10 -5.69 8.11 4.66
N GLU A 11 -6.02 6.88 4.29
CA GLU A 11 -5.13 5.73 4.44
C GLU A 11 -4.96 4.99 3.12
N LEU A 12 -3.81 4.33 2.97
CA LEU A 12 -3.56 3.44 1.85
C LEU A 12 -3.80 1.99 2.28
N TYR A 13 -4.49 1.23 1.43
CA TYR A 13 -4.60 -0.21 1.54
C TYR A 13 -3.68 -0.85 0.47
N PRO A 14 -2.44 -1.23 0.83
CA PRO A 14 -1.39 -1.58 -0.13
C PRO A 14 -1.49 -3.04 -0.59
N VAL A 15 -2.68 -3.51 -0.89
CA VAL A 15 -2.91 -4.82 -1.53
C VAL A 15 -3.17 -4.56 -3.00
N PRO A 16 -2.29 -5.02 -3.91
CA PRO A 16 -2.49 -4.80 -5.34
C PRO A 16 -3.68 -5.61 -5.84
N HIS A 17 -4.43 -5.04 -6.76
CA HIS A 17 -5.51 -5.69 -7.48
C HIS A 17 -5.28 -5.56 -8.98
N CYS A 18 -5.60 -6.61 -9.71
CA CYS A 18 -5.54 -6.64 -11.16
C CYS A 18 -6.94 -7.01 -11.68
N ASP A 19 -7.58 -6.08 -12.38
CA ASP A 19 -8.98 -6.26 -12.81
C ASP A 19 -9.08 -7.19 -14.04
N ASP A 20 -7.98 -7.47 -14.73
CA ASP A 20 -7.92 -8.30 -15.96
C ASP A 20 -7.05 -9.56 -15.81
N ASP A 21 -6.68 -9.93 -14.59
CA ASP A 21 -5.89 -11.11 -14.24
C ASP A 21 -4.51 -11.19 -14.96
N THR A 22 -3.98 -10.07 -15.45
CA THR A 22 -2.66 -10.03 -16.10
C THR A 22 -1.49 -10.02 -15.12
N LEU A 23 -1.72 -9.68 -13.85
CA LEU A 23 -0.70 -9.72 -12.82
C LEU A 23 -0.34 -11.17 -12.47
N LYS A 24 0.87 -11.59 -12.83
CA LYS A 24 1.34 -12.94 -12.55
C LYS A 24 1.72 -13.08 -11.07
N PRO A 25 1.37 -14.21 -10.41
CA PRO A 25 1.67 -14.45 -8.99
C PRO A 25 3.16 -14.46 -8.64
N ASP A 26 4.02 -14.66 -9.62
CA ASP A 26 5.48 -14.71 -9.49
C ASP A 26 6.20 -13.46 -10.05
N SER A 27 5.43 -12.44 -10.46
CA SER A 27 6.01 -11.18 -10.90
C SER A 27 6.74 -10.47 -9.75
N ALA A 28 7.79 -9.71 -10.08
CA ALA A 28 8.57 -8.95 -9.09
C ALA A 28 7.67 -8.02 -8.25
N LEU A 29 6.67 -7.41 -8.87
CA LEU A 29 5.69 -6.55 -8.20
C LEU A 29 4.87 -7.32 -7.17
N GLU A 30 4.30 -8.47 -7.54
CA GLU A 30 3.50 -9.32 -6.64
C GLU A 30 4.36 -9.86 -5.49
N LEU A 31 5.56 -10.33 -5.79
CA LEU A 31 6.52 -10.78 -4.79
C LEU A 31 6.86 -9.68 -3.78
N TRP A 32 7.10 -8.46 -4.28
CA TRP A 32 7.42 -7.33 -3.43
C TRP A 32 6.27 -6.97 -2.49
N PHE A 33 5.05 -6.83 -3.00
CA PHE A 33 3.89 -6.51 -2.16
C PHE A 33 3.62 -7.59 -1.12
N ARG A 34 3.70 -8.86 -1.51
CA ARG A 34 3.53 -9.98 -0.60
C ARG A 34 4.55 -9.95 0.54
N ASP A 35 5.82 -9.80 0.20
CA ASP A 35 6.90 -9.79 1.19
C ASP A 35 6.82 -8.52 2.06
N PHE A 36 6.39 -7.39 1.50
CA PHE A 36 6.17 -6.13 2.24
C PHE A 36 5.04 -6.26 3.27
N LEU A 37 3.91 -6.85 2.89
CA LEU A 37 2.79 -7.08 3.79
C LEU A 37 3.15 -8.08 4.90
N ASN A 38 3.84 -9.16 4.55
CA ASN A 38 4.30 -10.17 5.51
C ASN A 38 5.29 -9.57 6.52
N ALA A 39 6.28 -8.80 6.05
CA ALA A 39 7.22 -8.13 6.91
C ALA A 39 6.54 -7.13 7.87
N GLY A 40 5.52 -6.41 7.39
CA GLY A 40 4.70 -5.54 8.24
C GLY A 40 3.99 -6.31 9.36
N ALA A 41 3.41 -7.46 9.02
CA ALA A 41 2.75 -8.33 9.99
C ALA A 41 3.74 -8.90 11.03
N GLU A 42 4.90 -9.38 10.60
CA GLU A 42 5.97 -9.86 11.49
C GLU A 42 6.51 -8.76 12.40
N ALA A 43 6.60 -7.52 11.90
CA ALA A 43 6.96 -6.34 12.68
C ALA A 43 5.87 -5.92 13.69
N ARG A 44 4.73 -6.63 13.77
CA ARG A 44 3.53 -6.28 14.54
C ARG A 44 2.95 -4.91 14.16
N ARG A 45 3.08 -4.55 12.90
CA ARG A 45 2.51 -3.35 12.28
C ARG A 45 1.85 -3.76 10.95
N PRO A 46 0.71 -4.46 11.01
CA PRO A 46 0.02 -4.89 9.80
C PRO A 46 -0.36 -3.67 8.95
N LEU A 47 -0.01 -3.73 7.66
CA LEU A 47 -0.21 -2.62 6.73
C LEU A 47 -1.61 -2.64 6.11
N THR A 48 -2.43 -3.62 6.47
CA THR A 48 -3.78 -3.83 5.94
C THR A 48 -4.89 -3.30 6.84
N GLU A 49 -4.56 -2.60 7.94
CA GLU A 49 -5.54 -2.11 8.91
C GLU A 49 -6.51 -1.07 8.36
N ALA A 50 -6.19 -0.43 7.24
CA ALA A 50 -7.06 0.56 6.60
C ALA A 50 -8.49 0.02 6.37
N CYS A 51 -8.64 -1.25 6.00
CA CYS A 51 -9.95 -1.88 5.80
C CYS A 51 -10.78 -2.05 7.08
N ASN A 52 -10.17 -1.94 8.25
CA ASN A 52 -10.82 -2.09 9.55
C ASN A 52 -11.20 -0.75 10.19
N LEU A 53 -10.76 0.38 9.64
CA LEU A 53 -10.90 1.69 10.28
C LEU A 53 -12.35 2.06 10.58
N ARG A 54 -13.25 1.80 9.65
CA ARG A 54 -14.69 2.05 9.89
C ARG A 54 -15.18 1.34 11.14
N SER A 55 -14.93 0.04 11.24
CA SER A 55 -15.37 -0.75 12.40
C SER A 55 -14.69 -0.33 13.71
N ILE A 56 -13.43 0.13 13.63
CA ILE A 56 -12.69 0.66 14.77
C ILE A 56 -13.34 1.95 15.25
N TYR A 57 -13.67 2.88 14.36
CA TYR A 57 -14.29 4.16 14.72
C TYR A 57 -15.69 3.97 15.31
N GLU A 58 -16.52 3.12 14.70
CA GLU A 58 -17.85 2.79 15.24
C GLU A 58 -17.74 2.18 16.65
N ARG A 59 -16.78 1.27 16.87
CA ARG A 59 -16.57 0.62 18.17
C ARG A 59 -16.10 1.57 19.28
N VAL A 60 -15.30 2.60 18.93
CA VAL A 60 -14.85 3.60 19.92
C VAL A 60 -15.84 4.74 20.12
N GLY A 61 -17.01 4.69 19.47
CA GLY A 61 -18.12 5.60 19.74
C GLY A 61 -18.30 6.74 18.75
N PHE A 62 -17.63 6.72 17.60
CA PHE A 62 -17.96 7.65 16.52
C PHE A 62 -19.30 7.27 15.90
N VAL A 63 -20.10 8.27 15.57
CA VAL A 63 -21.38 8.16 14.86
C VAL A 63 -21.22 8.73 13.44
N ASP A 64 -22.14 8.39 12.55
CA ASP A 64 -22.11 8.87 11.15
C ASP A 64 -20.78 8.60 10.44
N VAL A 65 -20.24 7.42 10.62
CA VAL A 65 -18.96 7.01 10.01
C VAL A 65 -19.17 6.72 8.54
N HIS A 66 -18.58 7.53 7.68
CA HIS A 66 -18.61 7.37 6.23
C HIS A 66 -17.25 6.91 5.72
N GLU A 67 -17.24 5.85 4.91
CA GLU A 67 -16.05 5.35 4.22
C GLU A 67 -16.20 5.53 2.71
N ARG A 68 -15.10 5.95 2.06
CA ARG A 68 -15.00 6.00 0.61
C ARG A 68 -13.71 5.33 0.18
N VAL A 69 -13.83 4.35 -0.71
CA VAL A 69 -12.69 3.62 -1.27
C VAL A 69 -12.46 4.06 -2.71
N TYR A 70 -11.22 4.38 -3.03
CA TYR A 70 -10.78 4.78 -4.36
C TYR A 70 -9.69 3.83 -4.86
N LYS A 71 -9.83 3.30 -6.07
CA LYS A 71 -8.75 2.58 -6.74
C LYS A 71 -7.73 3.58 -7.27
N ILE A 72 -6.47 3.34 -6.97
CA ILE A 72 -5.35 4.16 -7.44
C ILE A 72 -4.59 3.33 -8.48
N PRO A 73 -4.54 3.76 -9.77
CA PRO A 73 -3.69 3.11 -10.76
C PRO A 73 -2.22 3.21 -10.35
N LEU A 74 -1.45 2.13 -10.54
CA LEU A 74 -0.01 2.13 -10.24
C LEU A 74 0.86 2.71 -11.37
N ASN A 75 0.26 2.97 -12.54
CA ASN A 75 0.90 3.66 -13.66
C ASN A 75 -0.15 4.34 -14.57
N GLY A 76 0.28 4.98 -15.65
CA GLY A 76 -0.55 5.79 -16.54
C GLY A 76 -1.41 5.03 -17.56
N TRP A 77 -1.82 3.79 -17.32
CA TRP A 77 -2.60 2.96 -18.25
C TRP A 77 -4.06 3.42 -18.41
N ALA A 78 -4.62 4.12 -17.46
CA ALA A 78 -6.04 4.51 -17.46
C ALA A 78 -6.41 5.39 -18.67
N LYS A 79 -7.59 5.17 -19.24
CA LYS A 79 -8.14 6.02 -20.34
C LYS A 79 -8.62 7.38 -19.83
N ASP A 80 -9.18 7.41 -18.63
CA ASP A 80 -9.58 8.66 -17.97
C ASP A 80 -8.35 9.51 -17.68
N ALA A 81 -8.39 10.79 -18.09
CA ALA A 81 -7.25 11.69 -18.01
C ALA A 81 -6.80 11.93 -16.57
N LYS A 82 -7.73 12.04 -15.61
CA LYS A 82 -7.43 12.27 -14.21
C LYS A 82 -6.81 11.03 -13.56
N LEU A 83 -7.37 9.86 -13.85
CA LEU A 83 -6.81 8.59 -13.34
C LEU A 83 -5.44 8.29 -13.97
N LYS A 84 -5.22 8.67 -15.22
CA LYS A 84 -3.92 8.56 -15.88
C LYS A 84 -2.87 9.44 -15.19
N GLU A 85 -3.22 10.68 -14.88
CA GLU A 85 -2.34 11.60 -14.14
C GLU A 85 -2.00 11.05 -12.75
N VAL A 86 -3.00 10.58 -12.01
CA VAL A 86 -2.81 9.93 -10.71
C VAL A 86 -1.90 8.71 -10.83
N GLY A 87 -2.10 7.87 -11.84
CA GLY A 87 -1.28 6.70 -12.10
C GLY A 87 0.18 7.05 -12.40
N ASN A 88 0.44 8.08 -13.22
CA ASN A 88 1.80 8.55 -13.50
C ASN A 88 2.49 9.08 -12.23
N MET A 89 1.76 9.81 -11.38
CA MET A 89 2.30 10.27 -10.09
C MET A 89 2.59 9.11 -9.16
N MET A 90 1.72 8.09 -9.12
CA MET A 90 1.94 6.91 -8.29
C MET A 90 3.14 6.10 -8.77
N GLU A 91 3.31 5.91 -10.08
CA GLU A 91 4.48 5.26 -10.65
C GLU A 91 5.78 5.95 -10.23
N LEU A 92 5.83 7.28 -10.36
CA LEU A 92 6.99 8.07 -9.92
C LEU A 92 7.22 7.93 -8.41
N ASN A 93 6.16 8.00 -7.60
CA ASN A 93 6.24 7.82 -6.15
C ASN A 93 6.78 6.44 -5.77
N MET A 94 6.33 5.39 -6.46
CA MET A 94 6.84 4.03 -6.24
C MET A 94 8.31 3.92 -6.64
N GLN A 95 8.71 4.44 -7.81
CA GLN A 95 10.10 4.41 -8.26
C GLN A 95 11.05 5.12 -7.28
N MET A 96 10.64 6.26 -6.74
CA MET A 96 11.44 7.02 -5.77
C MET A 96 11.41 6.43 -4.36
N GLY A 97 10.27 5.89 -3.95
CA GLY A 97 10.02 5.42 -2.57
C GLY A 97 10.33 3.94 -2.32
N LEU A 98 10.35 3.12 -3.37
CA LEU A 98 10.40 1.67 -3.24
C LEU A 98 11.63 1.19 -2.46
N SER A 99 12.80 1.78 -2.72
CA SER A 99 14.03 1.50 -1.98
C SER A 99 13.88 1.85 -0.49
N ALA A 100 13.33 3.02 -0.18
CA ALA A 100 13.15 3.47 1.20
C ALA A 100 12.16 2.60 1.97
N PHE A 101 11.04 2.20 1.36
CA PHE A 101 10.06 1.29 1.96
C PHE A 101 10.65 -0.11 2.20
N SER A 102 11.48 -0.58 1.27
CA SER A 102 12.06 -1.93 1.33
C SER A 102 13.21 -2.03 2.33
N LEU A 103 14.17 -1.10 2.27
CA LEU A 103 15.41 -1.17 3.06
C LEU A 103 15.15 -1.29 4.55
N GLY A 104 14.33 -0.39 5.12
CA GLY A 104 14.08 -0.37 6.55
C GLY A 104 13.36 -1.61 7.06
N LEU A 105 12.40 -2.11 6.30
CA LEU A 105 11.54 -3.21 6.71
C LEU A 105 12.19 -4.57 6.42
N PHE A 106 12.69 -4.79 5.20
CA PHE A 106 13.26 -6.09 4.79
C PHE A 106 14.61 -6.37 5.45
N ASN A 107 15.43 -5.32 5.69
CA ASN A 107 16.65 -5.49 6.45
C ASN A 107 16.35 -5.88 7.88
N ARG A 108 15.41 -5.20 8.55
CA ARG A 108 15.07 -5.45 9.96
C ARG A 108 14.43 -6.80 10.18
N ILE A 109 13.54 -7.22 9.29
CA ILE A 109 12.73 -8.44 9.47
C ILE A 109 13.42 -9.65 8.83
N TYR A 110 13.94 -9.51 7.61
CA TYR A 110 14.52 -10.63 6.86
C TYR A 110 16.06 -10.64 6.87
N GLY A 111 16.69 -9.63 7.46
CA GLY A 111 18.16 -9.51 7.48
C GLY A 111 18.79 -9.30 6.10
N LEU A 112 18.00 -8.86 5.11
CA LEU A 112 18.50 -8.65 3.74
C LEU A 112 19.37 -7.40 3.65
N THR A 113 20.49 -7.50 2.91
CA THR A 113 21.31 -6.33 2.60
C THR A 113 20.65 -5.48 1.49
N PRO A 114 21.03 -4.20 1.33
CA PRO A 114 20.54 -3.36 0.23
C PRO A 114 20.73 -4.02 -1.14
N GLU A 115 21.88 -4.64 -1.39
CA GLU A 115 22.22 -5.30 -2.65
C GLU A 115 21.32 -6.53 -2.90
N GLN A 116 20.99 -7.27 -1.85
CA GLN A 116 20.07 -8.42 -1.93
C GLN A 116 18.64 -7.98 -2.22
N ILE A 117 18.19 -6.87 -1.62
CA ILE A 117 16.88 -6.28 -1.88
C ILE A 117 16.79 -5.80 -3.33
N GLU A 118 17.82 -5.10 -3.79
CA GLU A 118 17.87 -4.58 -5.15
C GLU A 118 17.86 -5.72 -6.18
N ALA A 119 18.69 -6.74 -5.98
CA ALA A 119 18.74 -7.90 -6.87
C ALA A 119 17.41 -8.67 -6.91
N ARG A 120 16.70 -8.76 -5.79
CA ARG A 120 15.47 -9.55 -5.68
C ARG A 120 14.25 -8.89 -6.30
N TYR A 121 14.13 -7.56 -6.21
CA TYR A 121 12.89 -6.86 -6.55
C TYR A 121 13.03 -5.83 -7.67
N PHE A 122 14.25 -5.40 -8.02
CA PHE A 122 14.45 -4.26 -8.93
C PHE A 122 15.28 -4.59 -10.18
N LEU A 123 16.00 -5.70 -10.20
CA LEU A 123 16.82 -6.11 -11.33
C LEU A 123 16.16 -7.19 -12.22
N CYS A 124 14.86 -7.39 -12.09
CA CYS A 124 14.11 -8.34 -12.94
C CYS A 124 13.48 -7.66 -14.14
#